data_53cacafc2a2e57b5aa44311266432b0a
#
_entry.id   53cacafc2a2e57b5aa44311266432b0a
#
_cell.length_a   1.000
_cell.length_b   1.000
_cell.length_c   1.000
_cell.angle_alpha   90.00
_cell.angle_beta   90.00
_cell.angle_gamma   90.00
#
_symmetry.space_group_name_H-M   'P 1'
#
loop_
_entity.id
_entity.type
_entity.pdbx_description
1 polymer ?
#
loop_
_entity_poly.entity_id
_entity_poly.type
_entity_poly.pdbx_seq_one_letter_code
_entity_poly.pdbx_strand_id
1 'polypeptide(L)'
;MTNLRAFRVLCLISGVAFAAAALPVHAQQPAAMPGMDMSASADAGSGNSTPAFKAADDKMMQEMRAPAYTGDADKDFVAHMIPHHQGAIDMAQVELQYGRDPEVKRLARNIIKAQHDEIAFMKRWQAQHGVK
;
A
#
# COMPACT_ATOMS: atom_id res chain seq x y z
N MET A 1 -3.61 -47.29 40.01
CA MET A 1 -4.84 -46.82 40.69
C MET A 1 -5.24 -45.49 40.08
N THR A 2 -6.20 -45.57 39.25
CA THR A 2 -6.74 -44.56 38.34
C THR A 2 -7.69 -43.61 39.03
N ASN A 3 -7.56 -42.34 38.81
CA ASN A 3 -8.65 -41.39 39.05
C ASN A 3 -8.79 -40.38 37.92
N LEU A 4 -9.63 -40.78 37.00
CA LEU A 4 -10.13 -39.99 35.91
C LEU A 4 -11.29 -39.13 36.44
N ARG A 5 -11.09 -37.85 36.67
CA ARG A 5 -12.17 -36.92 37.01
C ARG A 5 -12.66 -36.25 35.72
N ALA A 6 -13.80 -36.73 35.25
CA ALA A 6 -14.57 -36.13 34.15
C ALA A 6 -15.19 -34.80 34.63
N PHE A 7 -14.77 -33.68 34.08
CA PHE A 7 -15.44 -32.39 34.21
C PHE A 7 -16.52 -32.30 33.14
N ARG A 8 -17.77 -32.45 33.56
CA ARG A 8 -18.95 -32.14 32.75
C ARG A 8 -19.16 -30.64 32.81
N VAL A 9 -18.85 -29.93 31.71
CA VAL A 9 -19.24 -28.54 31.52
C VAL A 9 -20.63 -28.50 30.92
N LEU A 10 -21.59 -28.04 31.70
CA LEU A 10 -22.97 -27.82 31.31
C LEU A 10 -23.06 -26.49 30.53
N CYS A 11 -23.15 -26.53 29.21
CA CYS A 11 -23.41 -25.36 28.37
C CYS A 11 -24.89 -24.99 28.46
N LEU A 12 -25.23 -23.95 29.21
CA LEU A 12 -26.51 -23.28 29.13
C LEU A 12 -26.53 -22.38 27.88
N ILE A 13 -27.29 -22.80 26.90
CA ILE A 13 -27.54 -22.01 25.69
C ILE A 13 -28.67 -21.02 26.02
N SER A 14 -28.32 -19.79 26.33
CA SER A 14 -29.25 -18.66 26.38
C SER A 14 -29.46 -18.13 24.96
N GLY A 15 -30.57 -18.45 24.35
CA GLY A 15 -30.99 -17.89 23.08
C GLY A 15 -31.39 -16.42 23.23
N VAL A 16 -30.57 -15.52 22.72
CA VAL A 16 -30.95 -14.12 22.50
C VAL A 16 -31.46 -14.00 21.05
N ALA A 17 -32.75 -13.84 20.90
CA ALA A 17 -33.35 -13.52 19.63
C ALA A 17 -33.00 -12.06 19.26
N PHE A 18 -32.12 -11.87 18.28
CA PHE A 18 -31.81 -10.56 17.73
C PHE A 18 -32.82 -10.26 16.62
N ALA A 19 -33.80 -9.40 16.93
CA ALA A 19 -34.70 -8.84 15.94
C ALA A 19 -33.92 -7.88 15.04
N ALA A 20 -33.65 -8.29 13.80
CA ALA A 20 -33.06 -7.44 12.79
C ALA A 20 -34.08 -6.41 12.31
N ALA A 21 -34.03 -5.19 12.84
CA ALA A 21 -34.75 -4.06 12.26
C ALA A 21 -33.96 -3.58 11.03
N ALA A 22 -34.46 -3.92 9.85
CA ALA A 22 -33.94 -3.37 8.60
C ALA A 22 -34.33 -1.90 8.50
N LEU A 23 -33.37 -1.00 8.69
CA LEU A 23 -33.51 0.41 8.36
C LEU A 23 -33.34 0.58 6.83
N PRO A 24 -34.20 1.37 6.16
CA PRO A 24 -34.01 1.65 4.74
C PRO A 24 -32.76 2.52 4.57
N VAL A 25 -31.77 2.01 3.85
CA VAL A 25 -30.65 2.79 3.33
C VAL A 25 -31.22 3.75 2.28
N HIS A 26 -31.40 5.00 2.66
CA HIS A 26 -31.61 6.08 1.70
C HIS A 26 -30.28 6.28 0.98
N ALA A 27 -30.19 5.84 -0.26
CA ALA A 27 -29.15 6.28 -1.17
C ALA A 27 -29.32 7.80 -1.38
N GLN A 28 -28.57 8.60 -0.63
CA GLN A 28 -28.43 10.01 -0.93
C GLN A 28 -27.58 10.13 -2.19
N GLN A 29 -28.25 10.35 -3.30
CA GLN A 29 -27.66 10.84 -4.53
C GLN A 29 -26.96 12.16 -4.23
N PRO A 30 -25.66 12.33 -4.51
CA PRO A 30 -25.03 13.63 -4.30
C PRO A 30 -25.68 14.64 -5.25
N ALA A 31 -26.32 15.65 -4.68
CA ALA A 31 -26.83 16.78 -5.42
C ALA A 31 -25.68 17.42 -6.20
N ALA A 32 -25.82 17.50 -7.52
CA ALA A 32 -24.90 18.24 -8.37
C ALA A 32 -24.90 19.70 -7.91
N MET A 33 -23.81 20.15 -7.30
CA MET A 33 -23.54 21.54 -7.03
C MET A 33 -23.20 22.22 -8.36
N PRO A 34 -23.97 23.24 -8.80
CA PRO A 34 -23.61 23.98 -10.00
C PRO A 34 -22.43 24.92 -9.71
N GLY A 35 -21.34 24.73 -10.46
CA GLY A 35 -20.36 25.80 -10.73
C GLY A 35 -19.36 26.08 -9.63
N MET A 36 -18.54 25.07 -9.26
CA MET A 36 -17.19 25.35 -8.79
C MET A 36 -16.22 24.85 -9.85
N ASP A 37 -15.75 25.79 -10.63
CA ASP A 37 -14.60 25.62 -11.51
C ASP A 37 -13.36 25.36 -10.63
N MET A 38 -13.04 24.09 -10.41
CA MET A 38 -11.87 23.65 -9.64
C MET A 38 -10.58 23.78 -10.44
N SER A 39 -10.60 24.60 -11.51
CA SER A 39 -9.44 24.78 -12.39
C SER A 39 -8.50 25.92 -12.02
N ALA A 40 -8.77 26.70 -10.97
CA ALA A 40 -7.97 27.89 -10.73
C ALA A 40 -7.76 28.20 -9.23
N SER A 41 -7.09 27.34 -8.48
CA SER A 41 -6.51 27.75 -7.18
C SER A 41 -5.49 26.75 -6.60
N ALA A 42 -4.52 26.29 -7.38
CA ALA A 42 -3.40 25.50 -6.85
C ALA A 42 -2.09 25.82 -7.58
N ASP A 43 -1.84 27.08 -7.86
CA ASP A 43 -0.52 27.50 -8.36
C ASP A 43 -0.04 28.77 -7.67
N ALA A 44 0.49 28.60 -6.47
CA ALA A 44 1.32 29.60 -5.84
C ALA A 44 2.48 28.91 -5.10
N GLY A 45 3.46 28.42 -5.84
CA GLY A 45 4.81 28.21 -5.33
C GLY A 45 5.33 26.78 -5.17
N SER A 46 4.73 25.76 -5.73
CA SER A 46 5.42 24.50 -6.07
C SER A 46 5.33 24.33 -7.58
N GLY A 47 6.45 24.21 -8.27
CA GLY A 47 6.41 23.77 -9.65
C GLY A 47 5.50 22.53 -9.74
N ASN A 48 4.71 22.42 -10.81
CA ASN A 48 3.72 21.35 -10.97
C ASN A 48 4.38 19.96 -10.78
N SER A 49 4.18 19.33 -9.61
CA SER A 49 4.72 18.03 -9.27
C SER A 49 4.01 16.87 -9.98
N THR A 50 2.80 17.12 -10.50
CA THR A 50 1.96 16.08 -11.12
C THR A 50 2.67 15.34 -12.25
N PRO A 51 3.35 15.98 -13.22
CA PRO A 51 4.08 15.27 -14.24
C PRO A 51 5.20 14.38 -13.68
N ALA A 52 5.89 14.83 -12.63
CA ALA A 52 6.96 14.07 -12.00
C ALA A 52 6.42 12.82 -11.28
N PHE A 53 5.31 12.94 -10.54
CA PHE A 53 4.65 11.78 -9.93
C PHE A 53 4.15 10.80 -10.99
N LYS A 54 3.49 11.28 -12.04
CA LYS A 54 3.03 10.40 -13.13
C LYS A 54 4.19 9.67 -13.79
N ALA A 55 5.31 10.33 -14.04
CA ALA A 55 6.48 9.69 -14.62
C ALA A 55 7.08 8.61 -13.70
N ALA A 56 7.09 8.83 -12.37
CA ALA A 56 7.51 7.83 -11.40
C ALA A 56 6.57 6.62 -11.39
N ASP A 57 5.25 6.85 -11.42
CA ASP A 57 4.23 5.81 -11.49
C ASP A 57 4.35 4.98 -12.78
N ASP A 58 4.44 5.64 -13.94
CA ASP A 58 4.54 4.98 -15.24
C ASP A 58 5.80 4.11 -15.32
N LYS A 59 6.94 4.63 -14.83
CA LYS A 59 8.19 3.88 -14.76
C LYS A 59 8.05 2.65 -13.87
N MET A 60 7.51 2.80 -12.65
CA MET A 60 7.29 1.69 -11.74
C MET A 60 6.39 0.61 -12.38
N MET A 61 5.29 1.01 -13.00
CA MET A 61 4.37 0.08 -13.68
C MET A 61 5.03 -0.65 -14.83
N GLN A 62 5.90 0.01 -15.58
CA GLN A 62 6.67 -0.62 -16.66
C GLN A 62 7.68 -1.63 -16.11
N GLU A 63 8.43 -1.26 -15.08
CA GLU A 63 9.44 -2.13 -14.48
C GLU A 63 8.83 -3.33 -13.75
N MET A 64 7.65 -3.19 -13.15
CA MET A 64 6.91 -4.30 -12.52
C MET A 64 6.38 -5.34 -13.52
N ARG A 65 6.27 -5.00 -14.80
CA ARG A 65 5.86 -5.95 -15.85
C ARG A 65 7.02 -6.75 -16.42
N ALA A 66 8.26 -6.35 -16.16
CA ALA A 66 9.44 -6.96 -16.74
C ALA A 66 9.79 -8.35 -16.16
N PRO A 67 9.68 -8.61 -14.85
CA PRO A 67 9.97 -9.94 -14.29
C PRO A 67 8.93 -10.97 -14.75
N ALA A 68 9.39 -12.10 -15.29
CA ALA A 68 8.53 -13.23 -15.59
C ALA A 68 8.23 -14.02 -14.30
N TYR A 69 7.00 -14.53 -14.19
CA TYR A 69 6.65 -15.45 -13.12
C TYR A 69 7.29 -16.83 -13.35
N THR A 70 7.89 -17.37 -12.29
CA THR A 70 8.55 -18.69 -12.31
C THR A 70 7.70 -19.80 -11.71
N GLY A 71 6.66 -19.44 -10.94
CA GLY A 71 5.87 -20.38 -10.12
C GLY A 71 6.49 -20.67 -8.74
N ASP A 72 7.66 -20.11 -8.45
CA ASP A 72 8.29 -20.14 -7.13
C ASP A 72 7.95 -18.84 -6.39
N ALA A 73 7.18 -18.97 -5.31
CA ALA A 73 6.65 -17.81 -4.60
C ALA A 73 7.73 -16.85 -4.06
N ASP A 74 8.86 -17.39 -3.59
CA ASP A 74 9.94 -16.55 -3.04
C ASP A 74 10.65 -15.79 -4.17
N LYS A 75 10.91 -16.47 -5.29
CA LYS A 75 11.55 -15.84 -6.46
C LYS A 75 10.65 -14.77 -7.07
N ASP A 76 9.38 -15.12 -7.26
CA ASP A 76 8.40 -14.22 -7.86
C ASP A 76 8.17 -12.99 -6.99
N PHE A 77 8.06 -13.19 -5.65
CA PHE A 77 7.96 -12.09 -4.70
C PHE A 77 9.15 -11.13 -4.80
N VAL A 78 10.38 -11.65 -4.69
CA VAL A 78 11.59 -10.82 -4.70
C VAL A 78 11.77 -10.12 -6.03
N ALA A 79 11.49 -10.80 -7.15
CA ALA A 79 11.63 -10.21 -8.48
C ALA A 79 10.69 -9.00 -8.69
N HIS A 80 9.45 -9.08 -8.19
CA HIS A 80 8.48 -8.01 -8.35
C HIS A 80 8.62 -6.91 -7.28
N MET A 81 9.11 -7.25 -6.08
CA MET A 81 9.27 -6.27 -5.00
C MET A 81 10.44 -5.31 -5.24
N ILE A 82 11.48 -5.71 -5.96
CA ILE A 82 12.59 -4.80 -6.29
C ILE A 82 12.12 -3.59 -7.10
N PRO A 83 11.44 -3.72 -8.24
CA PRO A 83 10.93 -2.58 -8.98
C PRO A 83 9.85 -1.79 -8.22
N HIS A 84 9.02 -2.46 -7.43
CA HIS A 84 8.04 -1.78 -6.57
C HIS A 84 8.73 -0.84 -5.56
N HIS A 85 9.78 -1.32 -4.90
CA HIS A 85 10.56 -0.53 -3.95
C HIS A 85 11.30 0.62 -4.63
N GLN A 86 11.83 0.39 -5.84
CA GLN A 86 12.44 1.46 -6.63
C GLN A 86 11.42 2.56 -6.97
N GLY A 87 10.20 2.19 -7.35
CA GLY A 87 9.12 3.15 -7.58
C GLY A 87 8.80 3.99 -6.33
N ALA A 88 8.76 3.37 -5.16
CA ALA A 88 8.56 4.09 -3.90
C ALA A 88 9.69 5.11 -3.61
N ILE A 89 10.95 4.77 -3.95
CA ILE A 89 12.09 5.72 -3.88
C ILE A 89 11.88 6.88 -4.84
N ASP A 90 11.52 6.60 -6.09
CA ASP A 90 11.33 7.61 -7.11
C ASP A 90 10.21 8.60 -6.71
N MET A 91 9.08 8.11 -6.20
CA MET A 91 8.00 8.94 -5.67
C MET A 91 8.44 9.77 -4.45
N ALA A 92 9.20 9.18 -3.52
CA ALA A 92 9.71 9.89 -2.35
C ALA A 92 10.71 10.99 -2.75
N GLN A 93 11.48 10.82 -3.83
CA GLN A 93 12.35 11.86 -4.38
C GLN A 93 11.55 13.03 -4.96
N VAL A 94 10.43 12.77 -5.63
CA VAL A 94 9.50 13.82 -6.09
C VAL A 94 8.98 14.61 -4.91
N GLU A 95 8.58 13.95 -3.81
CA GLU A 95 8.16 14.63 -2.57
C GLU A 95 9.27 15.52 -2.00
N LEU A 96 10.52 15.05 -1.96
CA LEU A 96 11.63 15.86 -1.47
C LEU A 96 11.87 17.12 -2.33
N GLN A 97 11.64 17.00 -3.63
CA GLN A 97 11.84 18.10 -4.58
C GLN A 97 10.71 19.14 -4.53
N TYR A 98 9.46 18.69 -4.50
CA TYR A 98 8.29 19.56 -4.68
C TYR A 98 7.49 19.78 -3.40
N GLY A 99 7.53 18.86 -2.45
CA GLY A 99 6.79 18.93 -1.20
C GLY A 99 7.22 20.11 -0.34
N ARG A 100 6.32 20.57 0.53
CA ARG A 100 6.56 21.69 1.43
C ARG A 100 6.48 21.32 2.89
N ASP A 101 5.68 20.27 3.19
CA ASP A 101 5.48 19.82 4.55
C ASP A 101 6.75 19.15 5.09
N PRO A 102 7.32 19.63 6.20
CA PRO A 102 8.55 19.09 6.75
C PRO A 102 8.37 17.66 7.29
N GLU A 103 7.17 17.29 7.74
CA GLU A 103 6.89 15.94 8.23
C GLU A 103 6.78 14.95 7.08
N VAL A 104 6.11 15.33 5.97
CA VAL A 104 6.04 14.50 4.76
C VAL A 104 7.42 14.35 4.13
N LYS A 105 8.23 15.41 4.07
CA LYS A 105 9.65 15.30 3.64
C LYS A 105 10.48 14.40 4.55
N ARG A 106 10.23 14.41 5.85
CA ARG A 106 10.90 13.47 6.78
C ARG A 106 10.49 12.03 6.49
N LEU A 107 9.20 11.78 6.28
CA LEU A 107 8.69 10.47 5.86
C LEU A 107 9.36 10.02 4.56
N ALA A 108 9.42 10.87 3.54
CA ALA A 108 10.05 10.56 2.26
C ALA A 108 11.52 10.14 2.41
N ARG A 109 12.32 10.85 3.22
CA ARG A 109 13.71 10.45 3.53
C ARG A 109 13.80 9.08 4.20
N ASN A 110 12.89 8.79 5.14
CA ASN A 110 12.86 7.49 5.83
C ASN A 110 12.47 6.36 4.87
N ILE A 111 11.53 6.61 3.97
CA ILE A 111 11.15 5.66 2.90
C ILE A 111 12.37 5.36 2.04
N ILE A 112 13.04 6.37 1.50
CA ILE A 112 14.23 6.18 0.65
C ILE A 112 15.26 5.28 1.34
N LYS A 113 15.56 5.56 2.62
CA LYS A 113 16.54 4.77 3.37
C LYS A 113 16.09 3.32 3.52
N ALA A 114 14.85 3.09 3.99
CA ALA A 114 14.32 1.75 4.22
C ALA A 114 14.28 0.94 2.92
N GLN A 115 13.78 1.54 1.84
CA GLN A 115 13.67 0.88 0.54
C GLN A 115 15.03 0.51 -0.04
N HIS A 116 16.06 1.34 0.13
CA HIS A 116 17.42 0.99 -0.28
C HIS A 116 17.97 -0.23 0.48
N ASP A 117 17.76 -0.29 1.79
CA ASP A 117 18.21 -1.41 2.62
C ASP A 117 17.52 -2.72 2.20
N GLU A 118 16.21 -2.66 1.93
CA GLU A 118 15.41 -3.81 1.48
C GLU A 118 15.77 -4.27 0.06
N ILE A 119 15.96 -3.34 -0.88
CA ILE A 119 16.46 -3.67 -2.23
C ILE A 119 17.82 -4.35 -2.15
N ALA A 120 18.73 -3.85 -1.30
CA ALA A 120 20.03 -4.47 -1.13
C ALA A 120 19.93 -5.90 -0.57
N PHE A 121 19.00 -6.14 0.37
CA PHE A 121 18.70 -7.50 0.86
C PHE A 121 18.19 -8.39 -0.28
N MET A 122 17.16 -7.95 -1.01
CA MET A 122 16.55 -8.72 -2.08
C MET A 122 17.53 -9.06 -3.20
N LYS A 123 18.39 -8.13 -3.60
CA LYS A 123 19.44 -8.37 -4.61
C LYS A 123 20.47 -9.40 -4.13
N ARG A 124 20.87 -9.36 -2.85
CA ARG A 124 21.76 -10.40 -2.29
C ARG A 124 21.08 -11.77 -2.29
N TRP A 125 19.81 -11.81 -1.91
CA TRP A 125 19.03 -13.05 -1.92
C TRP A 125 18.93 -13.63 -3.33
N GLN A 126 18.61 -12.82 -4.35
CA GLN A 126 18.58 -13.27 -5.76
C GLN A 126 19.92 -13.85 -6.21
N ALA A 127 21.03 -13.21 -5.87
CA ALA A 127 22.36 -13.70 -6.21
C ALA A 127 22.68 -15.08 -5.61
N GLN A 128 22.18 -15.34 -4.39
CA GLN A 128 22.37 -16.62 -3.69
C GLN A 128 21.45 -17.73 -4.21
N HIS A 129 20.28 -17.39 -4.79
CA HIS A 129 19.27 -18.37 -5.20
C HIS A 129 19.15 -18.52 -6.73
N GLY A 130 20.15 -18.01 -7.48
CA GLY A 130 20.24 -18.19 -8.94
C GLY A 130 19.13 -17.49 -9.73
N VAL A 131 18.55 -16.43 -9.17
CA VAL A 131 17.58 -15.59 -9.87
C VAL A 131 18.34 -14.54 -10.67
N LYS A 132 18.13 -14.53 -11.99
CA LYS A 132 18.76 -13.55 -12.91
C LYS A 132 17.72 -12.53 -13.34
#